data_8b15e8ba65b4e5b661c85b49baa3c1bd
#
_entry.id   8b15e8ba65b4e5b661c85b49baa3c1bd
#
_cell.length_a   1.000
_cell.length_b   1.000
_cell.length_c   1.000
_cell.angle_alpha   90.00
_cell.angle_beta   90.00
_cell.angle_gamma   90.00
#
_symmetry.space_group_name_H-M   'P 1'
#
loop_
_entity.id
_entity.type
_entity.pdbx_description
1 polymer ?
#
loop_
_entity_poly.entity_id
_entity_poly.type
_entity_poly.pdbx_seq_one_letter_code
_entity_poly.pdbx_strand_id
1 'polypeptide(L)'
;MPALDTERLRLVPITLEMIEAVLARDKDEADAALDRSLAAHGYPTGARFPDAWPNDDLVARAFPYSLEAIRKEPQKRLWGDTMVVSRDTPPQVLGSVVFKGFPTDGIAEVGYGIEDQSRGQGLATEATRACVEWALAQPGIVAVQAITFAAHLASLGVIANVGMTACGTREHPIFGELLVFERRKPAG
;
A
#
# COMPACT_ATOMS: atom_id res chain seq x y z
N MET A 1 10.70 4.01 0.34
CA MET A 1 10.39 5.11 1.27
C MET A 1 10.97 4.81 2.64
N PRO A 2 11.11 5.78 3.56
CA PRO A 2 11.38 5.46 4.97
C PRO A 2 10.17 4.77 5.60
N ALA A 3 10.38 4.07 6.71
CA ALA A 3 9.26 3.64 7.52
C ALA A 3 8.55 4.85 8.15
N LEU A 4 7.25 4.77 8.35
CA LEU A 4 6.44 5.83 8.95
C LEU A 4 5.69 5.28 10.17
N ASP A 5 5.63 6.08 11.22
CA ASP A 5 4.78 5.83 12.37
C ASP A 5 3.50 6.68 12.29
N THR A 6 2.38 6.06 12.64
CA THR A 6 1.11 6.74 12.89
C THR A 6 0.67 6.49 14.33
N GLU A 7 -0.53 6.87 14.69
CA GLU A 7 -1.05 6.65 16.04
C GLU A 7 -1.09 5.16 16.42
N ARG A 8 -1.59 4.31 15.51
CA ARG A 8 -1.82 2.88 15.75
C ARG A 8 -0.95 1.96 14.90
N LEU A 9 -0.24 2.48 13.88
CA LEU A 9 0.40 1.68 12.85
C LEU A 9 1.88 2.01 12.70
N ARG A 10 2.62 1.02 12.20
CA ARG A 10 3.94 1.15 11.57
C ARG A 10 3.80 0.80 10.11
N LEU A 11 4.20 1.71 9.25
CA LEU A 11 4.20 1.51 7.80
C LEU A 11 5.63 1.18 7.38
N VAL A 12 5.88 -0.09 7.11
CA VAL A 12 7.21 -0.63 6.90
C VAL A 12 7.41 -0.88 5.39
N PRO A 13 8.52 -0.41 4.80
CA PRO A 13 8.75 -0.61 3.36
C PRO A 13 8.68 -2.07 2.96
N ILE A 14 7.97 -2.37 1.87
CA ILE A 14 7.96 -3.68 1.24
C ILE A 14 9.31 -3.87 0.53
N THR A 15 9.95 -5.01 0.78
CA THR A 15 11.22 -5.37 0.16
C THR A 15 11.03 -6.40 -0.95
N LEU A 16 12.02 -6.52 -1.83
CA LEU A 16 12.03 -7.57 -2.85
C LEU A 16 11.96 -8.96 -2.22
N GLU A 17 12.67 -9.19 -1.12
CA GLU A 17 12.67 -10.46 -0.38
C GLU A 17 11.26 -10.83 0.11
N MET A 18 10.51 -9.87 0.67
CA MET A 18 9.12 -10.11 1.07
C MET A 18 8.26 -10.54 -0.11
N ILE A 19 8.41 -9.86 -1.25
CA ILE A 19 7.62 -10.19 -2.45
C ILE A 19 7.98 -11.58 -2.97
N GLU A 20 9.26 -11.91 -3.03
CA GLU A 20 9.73 -13.22 -3.48
C GLU A 20 9.16 -14.33 -2.61
N ALA A 21 9.20 -14.18 -1.29
CA ALA A 21 8.65 -15.14 -0.33
C ALA A 21 7.12 -15.27 -0.46
N VAL A 22 6.41 -14.14 -0.56
CA VAL A 22 4.94 -14.11 -0.74
C VAL A 22 4.52 -14.80 -2.04
N LEU A 23 5.19 -14.52 -3.14
CA LEU A 23 4.88 -15.14 -4.44
C LEU A 23 5.25 -16.64 -4.49
N ALA A 24 6.29 -17.04 -3.74
CA ALA A 24 6.65 -18.44 -3.54
C ALA A 24 5.72 -19.17 -2.55
N ARG A 25 4.82 -18.45 -1.88
CA ARG A 25 3.97 -18.95 -0.78
C ARG A 25 4.78 -19.53 0.38
N ASP A 26 5.98 -19.02 0.57
CA ASP A 26 6.85 -19.34 1.70
C ASP A 26 6.56 -18.37 2.85
N LYS A 27 5.65 -18.78 3.74
CA LYS A 27 5.20 -17.95 4.86
C LYS A 27 6.32 -17.68 5.85
N ASP A 28 7.14 -18.69 6.14
CA ASP A 28 8.23 -18.56 7.11
C ASP A 28 9.28 -17.55 6.62
N GLU A 29 9.63 -17.60 5.34
CA GLU A 29 10.54 -16.62 4.74
C GLU A 29 9.89 -15.23 4.63
N ALA A 30 8.58 -15.13 4.34
CA ALA A 30 7.87 -13.85 4.33
C ALA A 30 7.88 -13.18 5.72
N ASP A 31 7.60 -13.96 6.77
CA ASP A 31 7.67 -13.50 8.16
C ASP A 31 9.11 -13.07 8.53
N ALA A 32 10.12 -13.85 8.13
CA ALA A 32 11.52 -13.52 8.38
C ALA A 32 11.97 -12.26 7.62
N ALA A 33 11.57 -12.08 6.37
CA ALA A 33 11.85 -10.88 5.57
C ALA A 33 11.21 -9.62 6.18
N LEU A 34 9.99 -9.75 6.70
CA LEU A 34 9.32 -8.67 7.44
C LEU A 34 10.07 -8.32 8.72
N ASP A 35 10.49 -9.32 9.50
CA ASP A 35 11.25 -9.11 10.72
C ASP A 35 12.60 -8.41 10.44
N ARG A 36 13.29 -8.76 9.34
CA ARG A 36 14.49 -8.03 8.90
C ARG A 36 14.21 -6.57 8.61
N SER A 37 13.10 -6.28 7.92
CA SER A 37 12.70 -4.91 7.62
C SER A 37 12.32 -4.13 8.88
N LEU A 38 11.56 -4.73 9.79
CA LEU A 38 11.22 -4.13 11.09
C LEU A 38 12.48 -3.79 11.87
N ALA A 39 13.41 -4.76 12.02
CA ALA A 39 14.66 -4.58 12.74
C ALA A 39 15.54 -3.48 12.13
N ALA A 40 15.62 -3.39 10.80
CA ALA A 40 16.39 -2.36 10.11
C ALA A 40 15.88 -0.93 10.39
N HIS A 41 14.60 -0.81 10.82
CA HIS A 41 14.00 0.46 11.20
C HIS A 41 13.88 0.64 12.74
N GLY A 42 14.46 -0.26 13.52
CA GLY A 42 14.44 -0.19 14.99
C GLY A 42 13.08 -0.55 15.61
N TYR A 43 12.22 -1.26 14.89
CA TYR A 43 10.92 -1.70 15.39
C TYR A 43 11.00 -3.10 16.05
N PRO A 44 10.07 -3.40 16.97
CA PRO A 44 9.90 -4.76 17.48
C PRO A 44 9.62 -5.75 16.36
N THR A 45 10.28 -6.88 16.39
CA THR A 45 10.07 -8.02 15.47
C THR A 45 8.98 -8.95 15.99
N GLY A 46 8.69 -10.01 15.24
CA GLY A 46 7.69 -11.02 15.60
C GLY A 46 6.31 -10.76 15.00
N ALA A 47 6.18 -9.79 14.06
CA ALA A 47 4.97 -9.66 13.24
C ALA A 47 4.82 -10.87 12.32
N ARG A 48 3.58 -11.34 12.16
CA ARG A 48 3.29 -12.51 11.33
C ARG A 48 2.21 -12.18 10.31
N PHE A 49 2.38 -12.71 9.11
CA PHE A 49 1.34 -12.66 8.10
C PHE A 49 0.16 -13.55 8.55
N PRO A 50 -1.09 -13.07 8.48
CA PRO A 50 -2.26 -13.92 8.70
C PRO A 50 -2.29 -15.10 7.74
N ASP A 51 -2.84 -16.24 8.17
CA ASP A 51 -2.84 -17.47 7.36
C ASP A 51 -3.63 -17.32 6.05
N ALA A 52 -4.67 -16.48 6.05
CA ALA A 52 -5.49 -16.21 4.86
C ALA A 52 -4.95 -15.03 4.01
N TRP A 53 -3.83 -14.42 4.36
CA TRP A 53 -3.30 -13.26 3.68
C TRP A 53 -1.82 -13.46 3.31
N PRO A 54 -1.34 -12.99 2.14
CA PRO A 54 -2.12 -12.39 1.07
C PRO A 54 -2.94 -13.47 0.32
N ASN A 55 -4.21 -13.16 0.06
CA ASN A 55 -5.02 -13.99 -0.82
C ASN A 55 -4.65 -13.73 -2.30
N ASP A 56 -5.08 -14.63 -3.19
CA ASP A 56 -4.75 -14.56 -4.62
C ASP A 56 -5.19 -13.24 -5.28
N ASP A 57 -6.34 -12.72 -4.87
CA ASP A 57 -6.87 -11.45 -5.35
C ASP A 57 -5.98 -10.27 -4.94
N LEU A 58 -5.48 -10.26 -3.70
CA LEU A 58 -4.60 -9.21 -3.21
C LEU A 58 -3.25 -9.27 -3.92
N VAL A 59 -2.69 -10.47 -4.10
CA VAL A 59 -1.45 -10.69 -4.86
C VAL A 59 -1.59 -10.16 -6.29
N ALA A 60 -2.68 -10.51 -6.98
CA ALA A 60 -2.93 -10.07 -8.34
C ALA A 60 -3.12 -8.53 -8.47
N ARG A 61 -3.67 -7.88 -7.45
CA ARG A 61 -3.93 -6.43 -7.45
C ARG A 61 -2.74 -5.62 -6.95
N ALA A 62 -2.02 -6.12 -5.95
CA ALA A 62 -0.89 -5.42 -5.33
C ALA A 62 0.38 -5.50 -6.19
N PHE A 63 0.53 -6.55 -6.99
CA PHE A 63 1.72 -6.76 -7.82
C PHE A 63 1.39 -6.68 -9.33
N PRO A 64 1.17 -5.46 -9.87
CA PRO A 64 0.86 -5.29 -11.29
C PRO A 64 2.05 -5.65 -12.20
N TYR A 65 3.21 -5.91 -11.62
CA TYR A 65 4.43 -6.21 -12.34
C TYR A 65 4.84 -7.67 -12.13
N SER A 66 5.44 -8.28 -13.16
CA SER A 66 6.09 -9.58 -13.00
C SER A 66 7.26 -9.49 -12.00
N LEU A 67 7.54 -10.58 -11.30
CA LEU A 67 8.67 -10.67 -10.38
C LEU A 67 10.00 -10.28 -11.08
N GLU A 68 10.16 -10.67 -12.36
CA GLU A 68 11.33 -10.30 -13.15
C GLU A 68 11.46 -8.79 -13.34
N ALA A 69 10.35 -8.09 -13.61
CA ALA A 69 10.34 -6.63 -13.73
C ALA A 69 10.68 -5.96 -12.40
N ILE A 70 10.16 -6.49 -11.28
CA ILE A 70 10.48 -5.97 -9.94
C ILE A 70 11.96 -6.18 -9.62
N ARG A 71 12.53 -7.34 -9.92
CA ARG A 71 13.97 -7.63 -9.73
C ARG A 71 14.90 -6.69 -10.50
N LYS A 72 14.49 -6.30 -11.71
CA LYS A 72 15.28 -5.37 -12.54
C LYS A 72 15.29 -3.95 -11.99
N GLU A 73 14.20 -3.47 -11.46
CA GLU A 73 14.03 -2.08 -11.00
C GLU A 73 13.25 -2.02 -9.67
N PRO A 74 13.74 -2.67 -8.58
CA PRO A 74 12.96 -2.78 -7.35
C PRO A 74 12.58 -1.42 -6.77
N GLN A 75 13.47 -0.45 -6.79
CA GLN A 75 13.21 0.89 -6.25
C GLN A 75 12.13 1.66 -7.02
N LYS A 76 11.99 1.40 -8.33
CA LYS A 76 10.91 1.99 -9.12
C LYS A 76 9.60 1.24 -8.94
N ARG A 77 9.65 -0.10 -8.95
CA ARG A 77 8.44 -0.94 -8.90
C ARG A 77 7.80 -0.96 -7.52
N LEU A 78 8.62 -0.85 -6.47
CA LEU A 78 8.20 -0.81 -5.06
C LEU A 78 8.25 0.61 -4.47
N TRP A 79 8.16 1.63 -5.32
CA TRP A 79 8.21 3.01 -4.87
C TRP A 79 7.03 3.32 -3.94
N GLY A 80 7.30 3.58 -2.68
CA GLY A 80 6.29 3.92 -1.68
C GLY A 80 5.50 2.74 -1.09
N ASP A 81 5.73 1.52 -1.56
CA ASP A 81 4.99 0.35 -1.09
C ASP A 81 5.33 0.00 0.36
N THR A 82 4.32 -0.22 1.18
CA THR A 82 4.46 -0.49 2.61
C THR A 82 3.56 -1.60 3.10
N MET A 83 4.08 -2.39 4.03
CA MET A 83 3.29 -3.23 4.92
C MET A 83 2.68 -2.38 6.03
N VAL A 84 1.44 -2.64 6.36
CA VAL A 84 0.72 -2.03 7.48
C VAL A 84 0.81 -2.99 8.67
N VAL A 85 1.54 -2.59 9.70
CA VAL A 85 1.79 -3.40 10.91
C VAL A 85 1.24 -2.65 12.12
N SER A 86 0.55 -3.36 13.04
CA SER A 86 0.05 -2.76 14.26
C SER A 86 1.19 -2.37 15.22
N ARG A 87 0.92 -1.43 16.10
CA ARG A 87 1.83 -1.07 17.21
C ARG A 87 1.60 -1.91 18.46
N ASP A 88 0.74 -2.90 18.40
CA ASP A 88 0.46 -3.82 19.50
C ASP A 88 1.66 -4.69 19.83
N THR A 89 1.54 -5.43 20.92
CA THR A 89 2.52 -6.43 21.34
C THR A 89 1.81 -7.75 21.63
N PRO A 90 2.04 -8.79 20.81
CA PRO A 90 2.90 -8.84 19.62
C PRO A 90 2.32 -8.03 18.45
N PRO A 91 3.17 -7.51 17.54
CA PRO A 91 2.72 -6.78 16.37
C PRO A 91 2.03 -7.72 15.37
N GLN A 92 1.08 -7.18 14.60
CA GLN A 92 0.31 -7.95 13.61
C GLN A 92 0.39 -7.28 12.25
N VAL A 93 0.50 -8.08 11.18
CA VAL A 93 0.34 -7.59 9.82
C VAL A 93 -1.14 -7.39 9.56
N LEU A 94 -1.53 -6.17 9.21
CA LEU A 94 -2.91 -5.76 9.02
C LEU A 94 -3.27 -5.52 7.54
N GLY A 95 -2.26 -5.43 6.66
CA GLY A 95 -2.46 -5.18 5.25
C GLY A 95 -1.29 -4.46 4.60
N SER A 96 -1.59 -3.73 3.53
CA SER A 96 -0.58 -2.96 2.79
C SER A 96 -1.16 -1.70 2.17
N VAL A 97 -0.29 -0.72 1.93
CA VAL A 97 -0.52 0.40 1.01
C VAL A 97 0.55 0.31 -0.08
N VAL A 98 0.13 0.33 -1.33
CA VAL A 98 1.02 0.19 -2.47
C VAL A 98 0.84 1.33 -3.45
N PHE A 99 1.93 1.78 -4.07
CA PHE A 99 1.88 2.65 -5.22
C PHE A 99 2.15 1.82 -6.47
N LYS A 100 1.45 2.09 -7.55
CA LYS A 100 1.60 1.32 -8.79
C LYS A 100 2.87 1.71 -9.56
N GLY A 101 4.01 1.58 -8.89
CA GLY A 101 5.33 1.93 -9.38
C GLY A 101 5.68 3.40 -9.24
N PHE A 102 6.78 3.81 -9.90
CA PHE A 102 7.27 5.19 -9.84
C PHE A 102 6.28 6.14 -10.53
N PRO A 103 6.02 7.32 -9.94
CA PRO A 103 5.09 8.30 -10.47
C PRO A 103 5.39 8.71 -11.91
N THR A 104 4.34 8.89 -12.71
CA THR A 104 4.42 9.39 -14.09
C THR A 104 3.82 10.79 -14.14
N ASP A 105 4.52 11.73 -14.77
CA ASP A 105 4.10 13.13 -14.87
C ASP A 105 3.76 13.80 -13.53
N GLY A 106 4.46 13.36 -12.48
CA GLY A 106 4.24 13.84 -11.12
C GLY A 106 2.99 13.28 -10.43
N ILE A 107 2.33 12.28 -11.02
CA ILE A 107 1.15 11.63 -10.47
C ILE A 107 1.52 10.23 -9.98
N ALA A 108 1.25 9.95 -8.71
CA ALA A 108 1.35 8.62 -8.12
C ALA A 108 -0.04 7.99 -7.99
N GLU A 109 -0.19 6.70 -8.31
CA GLU A 109 -1.44 5.96 -8.10
C GLU A 109 -1.32 5.07 -6.88
N VAL A 110 -2.21 5.23 -5.88
CA VAL A 110 -2.21 4.48 -4.63
C VAL A 110 -3.32 3.43 -4.60
N GLY A 111 -2.97 2.24 -4.12
CA GLY A 111 -3.90 1.17 -3.73
C GLY A 111 -3.65 0.75 -2.28
N TYR A 112 -4.64 0.16 -1.65
CA TYR A 112 -4.55 -0.28 -0.26
C TYR A 112 -5.48 -1.46 0.02
N GLY A 113 -5.13 -2.24 1.01
CA GLY A 113 -5.94 -3.35 1.50
C GLY A 113 -5.67 -3.61 2.98
N ILE A 114 -6.74 -3.87 3.72
CA ILE A 114 -6.68 -4.31 5.13
C ILE A 114 -7.32 -5.69 5.19
N GLU A 115 -6.72 -6.58 5.94
CA GLU A 115 -7.22 -7.93 6.16
C GLU A 115 -8.61 -7.91 6.80
N ASP A 116 -9.43 -8.92 6.51
CA ASP A 116 -10.88 -8.88 6.75
C ASP A 116 -11.26 -8.65 8.21
N GLN A 117 -10.54 -9.28 9.15
CA GLN A 117 -10.82 -9.19 10.59
C GLN A 117 -10.48 -7.81 11.18
N SER A 118 -9.66 -7.04 10.49
CA SER A 118 -9.20 -5.71 10.92
C SER A 118 -9.92 -4.56 10.21
N ARG A 119 -10.92 -4.86 9.35
CA ARG A 119 -11.71 -3.86 8.64
C ARG A 119 -12.66 -3.09 9.57
N GLY A 120 -13.17 -1.96 9.08
CA GLY A 120 -14.15 -1.14 9.80
C GLY A 120 -13.59 -0.28 10.94
N GLN A 121 -12.29 -0.36 11.21
CA GLN A 121 -11.62 0.34 12.31
C GLN A 121 -10.90 1.63 11.88
N GLY A 122 -11.01 2.04 10.61
CA GLY A 122 -10.34 3.23 10.09
C GLY A 122 -8.85 3.04 9.75
N LEU A 123 -8.30 1.84 9.89
CA LEU A 123 -6.87 1.56 9.69
C LEU A 123 -6.42 1.81 8.25
N ALA A 124 -7.24 1.45 7.25
CA ALA A 124 -6.97 1.77 5.85
C ALA A 124 -6.84 3.29 5.62
N THR A 125 -7.73 4.07 6.22
CA THR A 125 -7.70 5.53 6.12
C THR A 125 -6.44 6.11 6.75
N GLU A 126 -6.07 5.64 7.95
CA GLU A 126 -4.89 6.09 8.68
C GLU A 126 -3.61 5.80 7.88
N ALA A 127 -3.45 4.55 7.44
CA ALA A 127 -2.29 4.12 6.65
C ALA A 127 -2.19 4.88 5.32
N THR A 128 -3.29 4.92 4.56
CA THR A 128 -3.31 5.57 3.25
C THR A 128 -3.05 7.07 3.36
N ARG A 129 -3.60 7.74 4.37
CA ARG A 129 -3.35 9.17 4.59
C ARG A 129 -1.86 9.45 4.80
N ALA A 130 -1.20 8.70 5.66
CA ALA A 130 0.24 8.86 5.92
C ALA A 130 1.07 8.63 4.65
N CYS A 131 0.76 7.58 3.87
CA CYS A 131 1.45 7.31 2.61
C CYS A 131 1.21 8.40 1.56
N VAL A 132 -0.01 8.92 1.45
CA VAL A 132 -0.36 10.02 0.52
C VAL A 132 0.38 11.31 0.91
N GLU A 133 0.43 11.64 2.19
CA GLU A 133 1.17 12.81 2.69
C GLU A 133 2.67 12.67 2.42
N TRP A 134 3.23 11.50 2.67
CA TRP A 134 4.61 11.22 2.32
C TRP A 134 4.86 11.39 0.80
N ALA A 135 4.00 10.83 -0.04
CA ALA A 135 4.14 10.92 -1.50
C ALA A 135 4.09 12.37 -1.99
N LEU A 136 3.12 13.15 -1.50
CA LEU A 136 2.98 14.58 -1.85
C LEU A 136 4.17 15.43 -1.39
N ALA A 137 4.91 14.99 -0.36
CA ALA A 137 6.12 15.65 0.08
C ALA A 137 7.33 15.38 -0.83
N GLN A 138 7.27 14.34 -1.71
CA GLN A 138 8.40 14.01 -2.56
C GLN A 138 8.60 15.05 -3.69
N PRO A 139 9.87 15.28 -4.12
CA PRO A 139 10.16 16.17 -5.24
C PRO A 139 9.45 15.70 -6.52
N GLY A 140 8.89 16.65 -7.26
CA GLY A 140 8.25 16.37 -8.55
C GLY A 140 6.85 15.77 -8.47
N ILE A 141 6.34 15.42 -7.28
CA ILE A 141 4.96 14.94 -7.13
C ILE A 141 4.01 16.13 -7.03
N VAL A 142 2.98 16.09 -7.87
CA VAL A 142 1.92 17.10 -7.92
C VAL A 142 0.57 16.58 -7.41
N ALA A 143 0.33 15.28 -7.55
CA ALA A 143 -0.91 14.64 -7.10
C ALA A 143 -0.70 13.16 -6.76
N VAL A 144 -1.57 12.64 -5.89
CA VAL A 144 -1.78 11.20 -5.68
C VAL A 144 -3.20 10.86 -6.09
N GLN A 145 -3.35 9.84 -6.93
CA GLN A 145 -4.64 9.33 -7.41
C GLN A 145 -4.98 7.99 -6.76
N ALA A 146 -6.27 7.76 -6.56
CA ALA A 146 -6.85 6.47 -6.22
C ALA A 146 -7.97 6.15 -7.21
N ILE A 147 -8.09 4.89 -7.62
CA ILE A 147 -9.05 4.44 -8.61
C ILE A 147 -9.89 3.32 -8.01
N THR A 148 -11.21 3.43 -8.17
CA THR A 148 -12.15 2.42 -7.66
C THR A 148 -13.43 2.41 -8.52
N PHE A 149 -14.26 1.39 -8.34
CA PHE A 149 -15.59 1.34 -8.96
C PHE A 149 -16.67 1.85 -8.01
N ALA A 150 -17.76 2.37 -8.60
CA ALA A 150 -18.83 3.04 -7.86
C ALA A 150 -19.48 2.16 -6.77
N ALA A 151 -19.50 0.84 -6.95
CA ALA A 151 -20.06 -0.11 -5.98
C ALA A 151 -19.13 -0.40 -4.77
N HIS A 152 -17.87 0.01 -4.81
CA HIS A 152 -16.91 -0.28 -3.75
C HIS A 152 -16.97 0.76 -2.61
N LEU A 153 -18.06 0.75 -1.87
CA LEU A 153 -18.37 1.74 -0.82
C LEU A 153 -17.26 1.86 0.23
N ALA A 154 -16.62 0.74 0.60
CA ALA A 154 -15.51 0.77 1.58
C ALA A 154 -14.32 1.60 1.06
N SER A 155 -13.95 1.43 -0.21
CA SER A 155 -12.88 2.22 -0.83
C SER A 155 -13.26 3.69 -0.96
N LEU A 156 -14.50 4.00 -1.36
CA LEU A 156 -15.00 5.37 -1.44
C LEU A 156 -14.94 6.07 -0.08
N GLY A 157 -15.25 5.35 1.01
CA GLY A 157 -15.11 5.86 2.37
C GLY A 157 -13.67 6.23 2.74
N VAL A 158 -12.70 5.37 2.40
CA VAL A 158 -11.27 5.67 2.61
C VAL A 158 -10.84 6.87 1.78
N ILE A 159 -11.18 6.92 0.49
CA ILE A 159 -10.86 8.00 -0.44
C ILE A 159 -11.36 9.35 0.09
N ALA A 160 -12.63 9.41 0.49
CA ALA A 160 -13.21 10.62 1.06
C ALA A 160 -12.52 11.07 2.35
N ASN A 161 -12.26 10.12 3.26
CA ASN A 161 -11.61 10.41 4.54
C ASN A 161 -10.13 10.80 4.38
N VAL A 162 -9.43 10.37 3.33
CA VAL A 162 -8.07 10.82 2.98
C VAL A 162 -8.08 12.22 2.37
N GLY A 163 -9.25 12.73 1.98
CA GLY A 163 -9.40 14.06 1.39
C GLY A 163 -9.09 14.10 -0.10
N MET A 164 -9.38 13.02 -0.81
CA MET A 164 -9.32 12.96 -2.26
C MET A 164 -10.65 13.41 -2.87
N THR A 165 -10.61 14.12 -3.99
CA THR A 165 -11.77 14.60 -4.74
C THR A 165 -11.85 13.92 -6.10
N ALA A 166 -13.08 13.70 -6.60
CA ALA A 166 -13.29 13.12 -7.92
C ALA A 166 -12.70 14.05 -9.01
N CYS A 167 -11.95 13.44 -9.94
CA CYS A 167 -11.30 14.17 -11.02
C CYS A 167 -11.55 13.58 -12.42
N GLY A 168 -12.32 12.51 -12.52
CA GLY A 168 -12.68 11.90 -13.81
C GLY A 168 -13.02 10.43 -13.69
N THR A 169 -13.04 9.78 -14.86
CA THR A 169 -13.23 8.34 -14.99
C THR A 169 -12.14 7.74 -15.87
N ARG A 170 -11.94 6.41 -15.76
CA ARG A 170 -11.04 5.63 -16.60
C ARG A 170 -11.72 4.33 -17.02
N GLU A 171 -11.72 4.03 -18.30
CA GLU A 171 -12.18 2.73 -18.80
C GLU A 171 -11.15 1.63 -18.48
N HIS A 172 -11.64 0.52 -17.99
CA HIS A 172 -10.83 -0.68 -17.76
C HIS A 172 -11.40 -1.86 -18.54
N PRO A 173 -10.55 -2.63 -19.27
CA PRO A 173 -11.03 -3.69 -20.17
C PRO A 173 -11.89 -4.77 -19.51
N ILE A 174 -11.69 -5.00 -18.21
CA ILE A 174 -12.39 -6.06 -17.45
C ILE A 174 -13.48 -5.47 -16.54
N PHE A 175 -13.21 -4.32 -15.91
CA PHE A 175 -14.09 -3.75 -14.88
C PHE A 175 -14.98 -2.61 -15.36
N GLY A 176 -14.91 -2.23 -16.66
CA GLY A 176 -15.67 -1.11 -17.22
C GLY A 176 -15.20 0.24 -16.66
N GLU A 177 -16.13 1.17 -16.49
CA GLU A 177 -15.82 2.50 -16.00
C GLU A 177 -15.39 2.49 -14.52
N LEU A 178 -14.24 3.09 -14.25
CA LEU A 178 -13.69 3.29 -12.93
C LEU A 178 -13.68 4.79 -12.58
N LEU A 179 -13.99 5.12 -11.34
CA LEU A 179 -13.91 6.47 -10.80
C LEU A 179 -12.49 6.79 -10.43
N VAL A 180 -12.01 7.98 -10.80
CA VAL A 180 -10.69 8.49 -10.46
C VAL A 180 -10.83 9.64 -9.47
N PHE A 181 -10.10 9.54 -8.38
CA PHE A 181 -10.02 10.56 -7.34
C PHE A 181 -8.58 11.03 -7.18
N GLU A 182 -8.37 12.28 -6.77
CA GLU A 182 -7.04 12.78 -6.53
C GLU A 182 -6.96 13.67 -5.28
N ARG A 183 -5.79 13.67 -4.65
CA ARG A 183 -5.37 14.71 -3.71
C ARG A 183 -4.14 15.40 -4.27
N ARG A 184 -4.24 16.71 -4.46
CA ARG A 184 -3.15 17.52 -5.00
C ARG A 184 -2.28 18.07 -3.89
N LYS A 185 -1.01 18.29 -4.23
CA LYS A 185 -0.12 19.11 -3.40
C LYS A 185 -0.70 20.53 -3.31
N PRO A 186 -0.80 21.13 -2.12
CA PRO A 186 -1.19 22.54 -2.01
C PRO A 186 -0.31 23.41 -2.90
N ALA A 187 -0.91 24.38 -3.57
CA ALA A 187 -0.15 25.41 -4.26
C ALA A 187 0.65 26.18 -3.19
N GLY A 188 1.96 26.18 -3.32
CA GLY A 188 2.88 26.90 -2.43
C GLY A 188 2.79 28.41 -2.62
#